data_4fe8c53bd811f38f9e820430095b8b00
#
_entry.id   4fe8c53bd811f38f9e820430095b8b00
#
_cell.length_a   1.000
_cell.length_b   1.000
_cell.length_c   1.000
_cell.angle_alpha   90.00
_cell.angle_beta   90.00
_cell.angle_gamma   90.00
#
_symmetry.space_group_name_H-M   'P 1'
#
loop_
_entity.id
_entity.type
_entity.pdbx_description
1 polymer ?
#
loop_
_entity_poly.entity_id
_entity_poly.type
_entity_poly.pdbx_seq_one_letter_code
_entity_poly.pdbx_strand_id
1 'polypeptide(L)'
;MSISSDEVNFLVYRYLQESGFSHSAFTFGIESHISQSNINGALVPPAALISIIQKGLQYVEAEVSINEDGTLFDGRPIESLSLIDAVMPDVVQTRQQAYRDKLAQQQAAAAAAAAPTNPQGSAKNGENTANGEENGAHTIANNHTDMMEVDGDVEIPPNKAVVLRGHESEVFICAWNPVSDLLASGSGDSTARIWNLSENSTSGSTQLVLRHCIREGGQDVPSNKDVTSLDWNSEGTLLATGSYDGFARIWTKDGNLASTLGQHKGPIFALKWNKKGNFILSAGVDKTTIIWDAHTGEAKQQFPFHSAPALDVDWQSNNTFASCSTDMCIHVCKLGQDKPIKTFQGHTNEVNAIKWDPTGNLLASCSDDMTLKIWSMKQDNCVHDLQAHNKEIYTIKWSPTGPGTNNPNANLMLASASFDSTVRLWDVDRGICIHTLTKHQEPVYSVAFSPDGRYLASGSFDKCVHIWNTQTGALVHSYRGTGGIFEVCWNAAGDKVGASASDGSVSKLKYFSMFVSIVIVHPENTQVYLICMWSSRTVQYV
;
A
#
# COMPACT_ATOMS: atom_id res chain seq x y z
N MET A 1 8.96 -6.93 36.90
CA MET A 1 9.27 -5.94 35.87
C MET A 1 7.95 -5.65 35.14
N SER A 2 7.56 -4.39 34.99
CA SER A 2 6.39 -4.03 34.18
C SER A 2 6.88 -3.67 32.79
N ILE A 3 6.36 -4.35 31.78
CA ILE A 3 6.59 -4.02 30.36
C ILE A 3 5.62 -2.89 30.02
N SER A 4 6.11 -1.80 29.45
CA SER A 4 5.26 -0.70 29.00
C SER A 4 4.72 -0.98 27.59
N SER A 5 3.52 -0.49 27.29
CA SER A 5 2.95 -0.57 25.94
C SER A 5 3.82 0.14 24.90
N ASP A 6 4.47 1.24 25.28
CA ASP A 6 5.34 2.01 24.39
C ASP A 6 6.57 1.21 23.96
N GLU A 7 7.19 0.44 24.88
CA GLU A 7 8.31 -0.43 24.54
C GLU A 7 7.90 -1.55 23.59
N VAL A 8 6.76 -2.18 23.82
CA VAL A 8 6.21 -3.22 22.92
C VAL A 8 5.89 -2.64 21.57
N ASN A 9 5.17 -1.52 21.52
CA ASN A 9 4.80 -0.84 20.29
C ASN A 9 6.04 -0.44 19.48
N PHE A 10 7.07 0.10 20.16
CA PHE A 10 8.31 0.46 19.48
C PHE A 10 9.02 -0.75 18.87
N LEU A 11 9.08 -1.88 19.56
CA LEU A 11 9.69 -3.11 19.06
C LEU A 11 8.91 -3.68 17.86
N VAL A 12 7.58 -3.65 17.91
CA VAL A 12 6.72 -4.08 16.78
C VAL A 12 6.90 -3.15 15.58
N TYR A 13 6.91 -1.84 15.79
CA TYR A 13 7.17 -0.85 14.75
C TYR A 13 8.51 -1.09 14.05
N ARG A 14 9.59 -1.28 14.82
CA ARG A 14 10.92 -1.59 14.30
C ARG A 14 10.95 -2.90 13.52
N TYR A 15 10.29 -3.94 14.03
CA TYR A 15 10.17 -5.22 13.33
C TYR A 15 9.47 -5.06 11.98
N LEU A 16 8.39 -4.31 11.90
CA LEU A 16 7.68 -4.04 10.65
C LEU A 16 8.58 -3.29 9.66
N GLN A 17 9.35 -2.29 10.12
CA GLN A 17 10.31 -1.57 9.28
C GLN A 17 11.42 -2.50 8.75
N GLU A 18 12.07 -3.24 9.65
CA GLU A 18 13.20 -4.11 9.32
C GLU A 18 12.79 -5.31 8.46
N SER A 19 11.53 -5.74 8.56
CA SER A 19 10.96 -6.82 7.74
C SER A 19 10.42 -6.34 6.39
N GLY A 20 10.51 -5.04 6.09
CA GLY A 20 10.05 -4.47 4.83
C GLY A 20 8.55 -4.19 4.76
N PHE A 21 7.82 -4.28 5.88
CA PHE A 21 6.39 -3.93 5.97
C PHE A 21 6.21 -2.41 6.15
N SER A 22 6.75 -1.62 5.22
CA SER A 22 6.86 -0.16 5.37
C SER A 22 5.50 0.52 5.58
N HIS A 23 4.47 0.10 4.84
CA HIS A 23 3.12 0.65 5.01
C HIS A 23 2.52 0.28 6.37
N SER A 24 2.63 -0.99 6.78
CA SER A 24 2.15 -1.43 8.10
C SER A 24 2.94 -0.75 9.23
N ALA A 25 4.25 -0.56 9.07
CA ALA A 25 5.07 0.19 10.00
C ALA A 25 4.60 1.65 10.12
N PHE A 26 4.31 2.27 8.99
CA PHE A 26 3.83 3.65 8.93
C PHE A 26 2.49 3.79 9.67
N THR A 27 1.49 2.98 9.31
CA THR A 27 0.17 3.00 9.95
C THR A 27 0.26 2.68 11.44
N PHE A 28 0.97 1.61 11.79
CA PHE A 28 1.16 1.21 13.18
C PHE A 28 1.92 2.28 14.00
N GLY A 29 2.92 2.94 13.41
CA GLY A 29 3.67 4.01 14.04
C GLY A 29 2.79 5.21 14.40
N ILE A 30 1.77 5.50 13.58
CA ILE A 30 0.77 6.54 13.85
C ILE A 30 -0.16 6.13 14.97
N GLU A 31 -0.79 4.97 14.86
CA GLU A 31 -1.79 4.48 15.81
C GLU A 31 -1.20 4.26 17.21
N SER A 32 0.04 3.78 17.28
CA SER A 32 0.76 3.55 18.53
C SER A 32 1.49 4.77 19.09
N HIS A 33 1.38 5.93 18.41
CA HIS A 33 2.00 7.19 18.83
C HIS A 33 3.52 7.09 19.07
N ILE A 34 4.25 6.33 18.26
CA ILE A 34 5.69 6.10 18.40
C ILE A 34 6.49 7.40 18.45
N SER A 35 6.10 8.42 17.70
CA SER A 35 6.75 9.75 17.69
C SER A 35 6.66 10.49 19.03
N GLN A 36 5.73 10.10 19.90
CA GLN A 36 5.55 10.67 21.23
C GLN A 36 6.23 9.83 22.34
N SER A 37 6.74 8.64 21.98
CA SER A 37 7.46 7.78 22.93
C SER A 37 8.83 8.39 23.25
N ASN A 38 9.27 8.26 24.51
CA ASN A 38 10.59 8.72 24.94
C ASN A 38 11.71 7.70 24.61
N ILE A 39 11.47 6.77 23.70
CA ILE A 39 12.42 5.71 23.37
C ILE A 39 13.42 6.24 22.34
N ASN A 40 14.70 6.22 22.70
CA ASN A 40 15.77 6.53 21.77
C ASN A 40 16.03 5.33 20.85
N GLY A 41 15.45 5.35 19.65
CA GLY A 41 15.56 4.28 18.67
C GLY A 41 16.99 3.96 18.22
N ALA A 42 17.92 4.91 18.31
CA ALA A 42 19.32 4.69 17.96
C ALA A 42 20.05 3.75 18.94
N LEU A 43 19.52 3.60 20.16
CA LEU A 43 20.07 2.68 21.18
C LEU A 43 19.47 1.27 21.10
N VAL A 44 18.42 1.06 20.30
CA VAL A 44 17.78 -0.25 20.15
C VAL A 44 18.44 -0.98 18.98
N PRO A 45 19.08 -2.15 19.23
CA PRO A 45 19.77 -2.87 18.17
C PRO A 45 18.79 -3.42 17.11
N PRO A 46 19.26 -3.67 15.88
CA PRO A 46 18.47 -4.35 14.87
C PRO A 46 17.97 -5.73 15.34
N ALA A 47 16.81 -6.15 14.85
CA ALA A 47 16.15 -7.42 15.20
C ALA A 47 15.90 -7.61 16.71
N ALA A 48 15.72 -6.52 17.46
CA ALA A 48 15.54 -6.57 18.90
C ALA A 48 14.31 -7.39 19.32
N LEU A 49 13.17 -7.24 18.63
CA LEU A 49 11.96 -8.04 18.90
C LEU A 49 12.23 -9.53 18.70
N ILE A 50 12.84 -9.91 17.58
CA ILE A 50 13.19 -11.31 17.30
C ILE A 50 14.13 -11.88 18.36
N SER A 51 15.14 -11.10 18.78
CA SER A 51 16.07 -11.51 19.84
C SER A 51 15.38 -11.73 21.18
N ILE A 52 14.40 -10.91 21.54
CA ILE A 52 13.61 -11.06 22.78
C ILE A 52 12.73 -12.30 22.67
N ILE A 53 12.06 -12.51 21.55
CA ILE A 53 11.20 -13.68 21.30
C ILE A 53 12.04 -14.97 21.36
N GLN A 54 13.22 -15.01 20.72
CA GLN A 54 14.12 -16.16 20.77
C GLN A 54 14.56 -16.49 22.20
N LYS A 55 14.92 -15.48 22.98
CA LYS A 55 15.28 -15.67 24.41
C LYS A 55 14.09 -16.13 25.24
N GLY A 56 12.89 -15.60 24.96
CA GLY A 56 11.65 -16.05 25.59
C GLY A 56 11.37 -17.52 25.29
N LEU A 57 11.54 -17.94 24.03
CA LEU A 57 11.37 -19.33 23.62
C LEU A 57 12.40 -20.24 24.31
N GLN A 58 13.66 -19.85 24.35
CA GLN A 58 14.72 -20.58 25.09
C GLN A 58 14.41 -20.70 26.58
N TYR A 59 13.82 -19.67 27.19
CA TYR A 59 13.39 -19.71 28.57
C TYR A 59 12.27 -20.74 28.77
N VAL A 60 11.24 -20.74 27.93
CA VAL A 60 10.14 -21.72 27.99
C VAL A 60 10.67 -23.15 27.73
N GLU A 61 11.56 -23.34 26.77
CA GLU A 61 12.23 -24.63 26.54
C GLU A 61 13.01 -25.12 27.78
N ALA A 62 13.72 -24.19 28.42
CA ALA A 62 14.44 -24.51 29.65
C ALA A 62 13.48 -24.83 30.80
N GLU A 63 12.39 -24.07 30.99
CA GLU A 63 11.38 -24.29 32.01
C GLU A 63 10.68 -25.64 31.84
N VAL A 64 10.36 -26.02 30.59
CA VAL A 64 9.78 -27.34 30.27
C VAL A 64 10.78 -28.48 30.50
N SER A 65 12.08 -28.19 30.46
CA SER A 65 13.16 -29.16 30.62
C SER A 65 13.62 -29.36 32.08
N ILE A 66 13.00 -28.68 33.06
CA ILE A 66 13.32 -28.79 34.48
C ILE A 66 12.19 -29.52 35.19
N ASN A 67 12.53 -30.51 36.04
CA ASN A 67 11.59 -31.19 36.92
C ASN A 67 11.17 -30.30 38.11
N GLU A 68 10.08 -30.63 38.79
CA GLU A 68 9.58 -29.92 39.98
C GLU A 68 10.60 -29.88 41.13
N ASP A 69 11.57 -30.81 41.16
CA ASP A 69 12.67 -30.88 42.14
C ASP A 69 13.91 -30.04 41.70
N GLY A 70 13.84 -29.33 40.58
CA GLY A 70 14.91 -28.49 40.04
C GLY A 70 16.01 -29.24 39.29
N THR A 71 15.86 -30.54 39.06
CA THR A 71 16.79 -31.33 38.25
C THR A 71 16.46 -31.23 36.76
N LEU A 72 17.51 -31.24 35.89
CA LEU A 72 17.31 -31.25 34.44
C LEU A 72 16.68 -32.57 33.99
N PHE A 73 15.68 -32.48 33.13
CA PHE A 73 15.02 -33.61 32.48
C PHE A 73 16.03 -34.31 31.57
N ASP A 74 16.60 -35.44 32.02
CA ASP A 74 17.46 -36.37 31.25
C ASP A 74 18.62 -35.75 30.45
N GLY A 75 18.96 -34.47 30.63
CA GLY A 75 20.11 -33.81 29.99
C GLY A 75 19.99 -33.65 28.47
N ARG A 76 18.87 -33.96 27.86
CA ARG A 76 18.61 -33.77 26.44
C ARG A 76 17.50 -32.75 26.23
N PRO A 77 17.69 -31.74 25.36
CA PRO A 77 16.63 -30.81 25.06
C PRO A 77 15.42 -31.55 24.42
N ILE A 78 14.22 -31.27 24.89
CA ILE A 78 12.98 -31.66 24.23
C ILE A 78 13.01 -31.05 22.82
N GLU A 79 12.50 -31.78 21.82
CA GLU A 79 12.37 -31.27 20.43
C GLU A 79 11.88 -29.81 20.43
N SER A 80 12.56 -28.93 19.67
CA SER A 80 12.33 -27.49 19.70
C SER A 80 10.83 -27.13 19.58
N LEU A 81 10.36 -26.33 20.52
CA LEU A 81 9.00 -25.81 20.53
C LEU A 81 8.83 -24.78 19.40
N SER A 82 7.70 -24.79 18.71
CA SER A 82 7.32 -23.66 17.90
C SER A 82 6.91 -22.47 18.78
N LEU A 83 7.01 -21.25 18.26
CA LEU A 83 6.59 -20.04 18.97
C LEU A 83 5.12 -20.11 19.43
N ILE A 84 4.26 -20.72 18.62
CA ILE A 84 2.84 -20.86 18.93
C ILE A 84 2.64 -21.91 20.03
N ASP A 85 3.32 -23.04 19.95
CA ASP A 85 3.25 -24.09 20.97
C ASP A 85 3.73 -23.58 22.35
N ALA A 86 4.76 -22.73 22.38
CA ALA A 86 5.33 -22.19 23.61
C ALA A 86 4.38 -21.28 24.40
N VAL A 87 3.39 -20.66 23.75
CA VAL A 87 2.39 -19.80 24.39
C VAL A 87 1.06 -20.48 24.66
N MET A 88 0.92 -21.78 24.30
CA MET A 88 -0.27 -22.59 24.52
C MET A 88 -0.07 -23.54 25.71
N PRO A 89 -0.64 -23.25 26.92
CA PRO A 89 -0.39 -24.04 28.12
C PRO A 89 -0.75 -25.53 27.97
N ASP A 90 -1.84 -25.82 27.28
CA ASP A 90 -2.31 -27.20 27.08
C ASP A 90 -1.36 -28.01 26.19
N VAL A 91 -0.73 -27.37 25.20
CA VAL A 91 0.24 -28.02 24.31
C VAL A 91 1.54 -28.32 25.05
N VAL A 92 2.00 -27.38 25.88
CA VAL A 92 3.20 -27.54 26.72
C VAL A 92 3.00 -28.69 27.69
N GLN A 93 1.87 -28.73 28.42
CA GLN A 93 1.54 -29.80 29.35
C GLN A 93 1.40 -31.17 28.66
N THR A 94 0.75 -31.22 27.51
CA THR A 94 0.60 -32.44 26.72
C THR A 94 1.94 -33.00 26.26
N ARG A 95 2.85 -32.14 25.80
CA ARG A 95 4.21 -32.56 25.41
C ARG A 95 5.03 -33.03 26.61
N GLN A 96 4.96 -32.35 27.74
CA GLN A 96 5.61 -32.81 28.99
C GLN A 96 5.10 -34.20 29.40
N GLN A 97 3.80 -34.43 29.37
CA GLN A 97 3.22 -35.73 29.72
C GLN A 97 3.62 -36.81 28.72
N ALA A 98 3.55 -36.55 27.40
CA ALA A 98 3.98 -37.51 26.40
C ALA A 98 5.47 -37.88 26.49
N TYR A 99 6.31 -36.94 26.90
CA TYR A 99 7.73 -37.19 27.11
C TYR A 99 7.96 -38.05 28.39
N ARG A 100 7.24 -37.76 29.48
CA ARG A 100 7.27 -38.60 30.70
C ARG A 100 6.84 -40.04 30.41
N ASP A 101 5.78 -40.20 29.63
CA ASP A 101 5.28 -41.54 29.26
C ASP A 101 6.28 -42.31 28.38
N LYS A 102 6.95 -41.61 27.45
CA LYS A 102 8.01 -42.18 26.62
C LYS A 102 9.23 -42.61 27.44
N LEU A 103 9.62 -41.80 28.40
CA LEU A 103 10.72 -42.10 29.31
C LEU A 103 10.41 -43.31 30.21
N ALA A 104 9.20 -43.39 30.76
CA ALA A 104 8.73 -44.52 31.54
C ALA A 104 8.71 -45.82 30.71
N GLN A 105 8.28 -45.75 29.44
CA GLN A 105 8.33 -46.90 28.51
C GLN A 105 9.77 -47.35 28.22
N GLN A 106 10.70 -46.41 28.02
CA GLN A 106 12.10 -46.75 27.80
C GLN A 106 12.75 -47.38 29.06
N GLN A 107 12.44 -46.88 30.25
CA GLN A 107 12.92 -47.45 31.51
C GLN A 107 12.32 -48.84 31.74
N ALA A 108 11.03 -49.06 31.47
CA ALA A 108 10.38 -50.37 31.53
C ALA A 108 10.97 -51.34 30.51
N ALA A 109 11.27 -50.92 29.29
CA ALA A 109 11.94 -51.72 28.27
C ALA A 109 13.38 -52.08 28.67
N ALA A 110 14.11 -51.17 29.27
CA ALA A 110 15.47 -51.41 29.77
C ALA A 110 15.46 -52.35 30.98
N ALA A 111 14.47 -52.26 31.89
CA ALA A 111 14.27 -53.21 33.01
C ALA A 111 13.86 -54.61 32.52
N ALA A 112 13.04 -54.68 31.47
CA ALA A 112 12.68 -55.95 30.85
C ALA A 112 13.85 -56.62 30.10
N ALA A 113 14.77 -55.84 29.52
CA ALA A 113 15.99 -56.33 28.87
C ALA A 113 17.07 -56.77 29.88
N ALA A 114 16.98 -56.37 31.15
CA ALA A 114 17.91 -56.77 32.24
C ALA A 114 17.45 -58.03 33.04
N ALA A 115 16.35 -58.64 32.71
CA ALA A 115 15.89 -59.88 33.35
C ALA A 115 16.62 -61.10 32.73
N PRO A 116 17.21 -62.04 33.56
CA PRO A 116 18.02 -63.13 33.05
C PRO A 116 17.16 -64.17 32.28
N THR A 117 17.48 -64.38 31.01
CA THR A 117 16.93 -65.44 30.18
C THR A 117 17.48 -66.80 30.57
N ASN A 118 16.64 -67.71 30.99
CA ASN A 118 16.95 -69.14 31.05
C ASN A 118 16.42 -69.83 29.79
N PRO A 119 17.19 -70.72 29.15
CA PRO A 119 16.92 -71.22 27.81
C PRO A 119 16.27 -72.63 27.89
N GLN A 120 15.18 -72.81 27.17
CA GLN A 120 14.74 -74.11 26.62
C GLN A 120 13.50 -73.82 25.74
N GLY A 121 13.43 -74.13 24.48
CA GLY A 121 13.84 -75.30 23.71
C GLY A 121 12.73 -75.60 22.74
N SER A 122 13.10 -75.80 21.46
CA SER A 122 12.36 -76.55 20.44
C SER A 122 11.18 -75.91 19.71
N ALA A 123 11.42 -75.48 18.50
CA ALA A 123 11.24 -76.21 17.25
C ALA A 123 9.87 -76.07 16.56
N LYS A 124 10.02 -75.64 15.34
CA LYS A 124 9.39 -76.05 14.08
C LYS A 124 8.22 -75.25 13.50
N ASN A 125 8.56 -74.79 12.30
CA ASN A 125 7.80 -74.83 11.03
C ASN A 125 6.48 -74.02 10.99
N GLY A 126 6.25 -73.31 9.99
CA GLY A 126 6.55 -73.30 8.56
C GLY A 126 5.78 -72.18 7.88
N GLU A 127 6.45 -71.79 6.86
CA GLU A 127 5.97 -71.50 5.53
C GLU A 127 4.79 -70.53 5.27
N ASN A 128 5.20 -69.51 4.52
CA ASN A 128 4.64 -69.14 3.19
C ASN A 128 3.23 -68.51 3.20
N THR A 129 3.03 -67.43 2.56
CA THR A 129 3.22 -66.95 1.17
C THR A 129 2.69 -65.51 1.13
N ALA A 130 3.37 -64.59 0.60
CA ALA A 130 3.40 -63.97 -0.72
C ALA A 130 2.05 -63.63 -1.37
N ASN A 131 2.09 -62.50 -1.97
CA ASN A 131 1.21 -61.88 -2.98
C ASN A 131 0.19 -60.88 -2.40
N GLY A 132 0.10 -59.71 -2.91
CA GLY A 132 0.43 -59.18 -4.22
C GLY A 132 -0.66 -58.23 -4.65
N GLU A 133 -0.24 -57.16 -5.26
CA GLU A 133 -0.95 -56.48 -6.34
C GLU A 133 -2.34 -55.90 -6.01
N GLU A 134 -2.78 -54.84 -6.52
CA GLU A 134 -2.40 -53.87 -7.57
C GLU A 134 -3.50 -52.81 -7.65
N ASN A 135 -3.10 -51.62 -8.06
CA ASN A 135 -3.78 -50.77 -9.02
C ASN A 135 -5.22 -50.27 -8.83
N GLY A 136 -5.31 -48.99 -8.90
CA GLY A 136 -6.53 -48.28 -9.23
C GLY A 136 -6.29 -46.81 -9.51
N ALA A 137 -5.46 -46.51 -10.52
CA ALA A 137 -5.39 -45.16 -11.10
C ALA A 137 -6.65 -44.90 -11.93
N HIS A 138 -7.42 -43.88 -11.55
CA HIS A 138 -8.35 -43.24 -12.48
C HIS A 138 -7.83 -41.84 -12.83
N THR A 139 -7.15 -41.79 -13.97
CA THR A 139 -6.96 -40.60 -14.79
C THR A 139 -8.29 -40.17 -15.38
N ILE A 140 -8.76 -39.00 -15.00
CA ILE A 140 -9.72 -38.26 -15.81
C ILE A 140 -8.91 -37.14 -16.48
N ALA A 141 -8.63 -37.33 -17.75
CA ALA A 141 -8.11 -36.28 -18.64
C ALA A 141 -9.24 -35.29 -18.89
N ASN A 142 -9.08 -34.07 -18.38
CA ASN A 142 -9.77 -32.90 -18.93
C ASN A 142 -8.75 -32.14 -19.76
N ASN A 143 -8.88 -32.30 -21.07
CA ASN A 143 -8.29 -31.39 -22.05
C ASN A 143 -8.92 -30.00 -21.88
N HIS A 144 -8.22 -29.12 -21.16
CA HIS A 144 -8.25 -27.70 -21.45
C HIS A 144 -6.94 -27.39 -22.18
N THR A 145 -7.06 -27.17 -23.45
CA THR A 145 -6.05 -26.48 -24.26
C THR A 145 -5.94 -25.06 -23.71
N ASP A 146 -5.06 -24.86 -22.75
CA ASP A 146 -4.47 -23.57 -22.47
C ASP A 146 -3.69 -23.17 -23.72
N MET A 147 -4.28 -22.30 -24.51
CA MET A 147 -3.52 -21.49 -25.45
C MET A 147 -2.59 -20.64 -24.57
N MET A 148 -1.34 -21.04 -24.49
CA MET A 148 -0.25 -20.16 -24.10
C MET A 148 -0.28 -18.98 -25.08
N GLU A 149 -0.93 -17.88 -24.69
CA GLU A 149 -0.66 -16.59 -25.29
C GLU A 149 0.81 -16.30 -25.02
N VAL A 150 1.54 -16.08 -26.09
CA VAL A 150 2.95 -15.71 -26.08
C VAL A 150 3.03 -14.31 -25.48
N ASP A 151 3.32 -14.22 -24.19
CA ASP A 151 3.40 -13.02 -23.34
C ASP A 151 4.61 -12.11 -23.71
N GLY A 152 5.23 -12.32 -24.87
CA GLY A 152 6.48 -11.67 -25.28
C GLY A 152 6.38 -10.20 -25.66
N ASP A 153 5.19 -9.69 -26.03
CA ASP A 153 5.00 -8.30 -26.52
C ASP A 153 4.36 -7.36 -25.49
N VAL A 154 3.92 -7.87 -24.34
CA VAL A 154 3.20 -7.12 -23.30
C VAL A 154 4.15 -6.57 -22.23
N GLU A 155 5.26 -7.23 -21.96
CA GLU A 155 6.20 -6.84 -20.92
C GLU A 155 7.19 -5.79 -21.42
N ILE A 156 7.25 -4.66 -20.71
CA ILE A 156 8.19 -3.57 -20.99
C ILE A 156 9.50 -3.90 -20.28
N PRO A 157 10.60 -4.11 -21.01
CA PRO A 157 11.87 -4.44 -20.38
C PRO A 157 12.41 -3.27 -19.54
N PRO A 158 13.08 -3.55 -18.40
CA PRO A 158 13.57 -2.52 -17.46
C PRO A 158 14.47 -1.45 -18.10
N ASN A 159 15.20 -1.79 -19.15
CA ASN A 159 16.08 -0.86 -19.86
C ASN A 159 15.33 0.14 -20.78
N LYS A 160 14.01 0.02 -20.86
CA LYS A 160 13.11 0.95 -21.60
C LYS A 160 12.38 1.92 -20.69
N ALA A 161 12.67 1.87 -19.40
CA ALA A 161 12.13 2.77 -18.40
C ALA A 161 13.12 3.89 -18.07
N VAL A 162 12.68 5.12 -17.91
CA VAL A 162 13.49 6.21 -17.37
C VAL A 162 13.37 6.22 -15.86
N VAL A 163 14.49 6.16 -15.14
CA VAL A 163 14.58 6.08 -13.68
C VAL A 163 15.02 7.42 -13.12
N LEU A 164 14.19 8.09 -12.33
CA LEU A 164 14.52 9.34 -11.64
C LEU A 164 15.11 8.99 -10.26
N ARG A 165 16.35 9.39 -10.00
CA ARG A 165 17.07 9.04 -8.77
C ARG A 165 17.30 10.27 -7.91
N GLY A 166 17.21 10.10 -6.58
CA GLY A 166 17.54 11.17 -5.66
C GLY A 166 16.83 11.12 -4.31
N HIS A 167 15.64 10.52 -4.20
CA HIS A 167 15.04 10.27 -2.90
C HIS A 167 15.85 9.21 -2.13
N GLU A 168 15.96 9.40 -0.82
CA GLU A 168 16.74 8.56 0.09
C GLU A 168 15.85 7.60 0.92
N SER A 169 14.52 7.69 0.76
CA SER A 169 13.53 6.85 1.41
C SER A 169 12.36 6.57 0.47
N GLU A 170 11.37 5.81 0.92
CA GLU A 170 10.17 5.47 0.16
C GLU A 170 9.49 6.71 -0.41
N VAL A 171 8.97 6.60 -1.62
CA VAL A 171 8.20 7.64 -2.28
C VAL A 171 6.72 7.27 -2.23
N PHE A 172 5.96 7.96 -1.39
CA PHE A 172 4.56 7.62 -1.12
C PHE A 172 3.60 8.09 -2.22
N ILE A 173 3.91 9.21 -2.86
CA ILE A 173 2.99 9.86 -3.78
C ILE A 173 3.75 10.52 -4.94
N CYS A 174 3.12 10.51 -6.11
CA CYS A 174 3.55 11.32 -7.25
C CYS A 174 2.35 11.89 -8.01
N ALA A 175 2.53 13.06 -8.62
CA ALA A 175 1.51 13.71 -9.43
C ALA A 175 2.13 14.53 -10.56
N TRP A 176 1.55 14.41 -11.77
CA TRP A 176 1.92 15.24 -12.90
C TRP A 176 1.32 16.62 -12.78
N ASN A 177 2.09 17.61 -13.20
CA ASN A 177 1.60 18.95 -13.42
C ASN A 177 0.54 18.94 -14.55
N PRO A 178 -0.64 19.60 -14.37
CA PRO A 178 -1.73 19.51 -15.33
C PRO A 178 -1.47 20.19 -16.66
N VAL A 179 -0.45 21.06 -16.78
CA VAL A 179 -0.20 21.88 -17.99
C VAL A 179 1.22 21.73 -18.54
N SER A 180 2.12 21.01 -17.85
CA SER A 180 3.51 20.84 -18.26
C SER A 180 4.05 19.46 -17.92
N ASP A 181 5.19 19.07 -18.52
CA ASP A 181 5.87 17.80 -18.28
C ASP A 181 6.72 17.83 -16.99
N LEU A 182 6.17 18.38 -15.91
CA LEU A 182 6.74 18.32 -14.57
C LEU A 182 6.06 17.22 -13.77
N LEU A 183 6.84 16.35 -13.15
CA LEU A 183 6.35 15.35 -12.21
C LEU A 183 6.77 15.75 -10.79
N ALA A 184 5.83 15.80 -9.86
CA ALA A 184 6.13 15.97 -8.43
C ALA A 184 6.12 14.62 -7.73
N SER A 185 6.98 14.46 -6.72
CA SER A 185 7.03 13.28 -5.84
C SER A 185 7.22 13.69 -4.38
N GLY A 186 6.66 12.92 -3.44
CA GLY A 186 6.77 13.13 -2.00
C GLY A 186 7.28 11.88 -1.31
N SER A 187 8.24 12.03 -0.38
CA SER A 187 8.99 10.92 0.20
C SER A 187 9.14 11.00 1.72
N GLY A 188 9.40 9.83 2.32
CA GLY A 188 9.83 9.66 3.71
C GLY A 188 11.19 10.27 4.03
N ASP A 189 11.95 10.73 3.02
CA ASP A 189 13.20 11.49 3.22
C ASP A 189 12.95 12.96 3.63
N SER A 190 11.72 13.33 3.95
CA SER A 190 11.28 14.69 4.31
C SER A 190 11.43 15.69 3.16
N THR A 191 11.47 15.21 1.92
CA THR A 191 11.52 16.08 0.73
C THR A 191 10.37 15.78 -0.23
N ALA A 192 9.91 16.82 -0.92
CA ALA A 192 9.25 16.63 -2.20
C ALA A 192 10.26 17.02 -3.30
N ARG A 193 10.04 16.51 -4.51
CA ARG A 193 10.87 16.84 -5.68
C ARG A 193 10.01 17.15 -6.87
N ILE A 194 10.46 18.10 -7.70
CA ILE A 194 9.88 18.41 -9.00
C ILE A 194 10.89 18.01 -10.06
N TRP A 195 10.48 17.12 -10.96
CA TRP A 195 11.29 16.56 -12.03
C TRP A 195 10.85 17.15 -13.36
N ASN A 196 11.77 17.77 -14.09
CA ASN A 196 11.49 18.25 -15.44
C ASN A 196 11.76 17.15 -16.46
N LEU A 197 10.71 16.69 -17.10
CA LEU A 197 10.72 15.54 -18.01
C LEU A 197 10.37 15.92 -19.45
N SER A 198 10.55 17.21 -19.80
CA SER A 198 10.37 17.69 -21.18
C SER A 198 11.43 17.08 -22.12
N GLU A 199 11.04 16.76 -23.35
CA GLU A 199 11.91 16.12 -24.35
C GLU A 199 13.09 17.00 -24.78
N ASN A 200 13.01 18.31 -24.57
CA ASN A 200 14.02 19.31 -24.97
C ASN A 200 15.12 19.52 -23.93
N SER A 201 15.13 18.82 -22.80
CA SER A 201 16.21 18.93 -21.81
C SER A 201 17.44 18.16 -22.29
N THR A 202 18.36 18.83 -22.96
CA THR A 202 19.63 18.28 -23.48
C THR A 202 20.66 17.94 -22.39
N SER A 203 20.36 18.21 -21.14
CA SER A 203 21.19 17.87 -19.98
C SER A 203 20.33 17.20 -18.94
N GLY A 204 20.28 15.87 -18.86
CA GLY A 204 19.68 15.09 -17.80
C GLY A 204 18.46 15.67 -17.07
N SER A 205 17.60 14.89 -16.48
CA SER A 205 16.45 15.43 -15.75
C SER A 205 16.90 16.38 -14.65
N THR A 206 16.60 17.68 -14.82
CA THR A 206 16.81 18.65 -13.73
C THR A 206 15.75 18.40 -12.66
N GLN A 207 16.20 18.22 -11.41
CA GLN A 207 15.32 18.08 -10.26
C GLN A 207 15.41 19.29 -9.34
N LEU A 208 14.27 19.71 -8.82
CA LEU A 208 14.18 20.68 -7.73
C LEU A 208 13.83 19.94 -6.44
N VAL A 209 14.59 20.17 -5.38
CA VAL A 209 14.39 19.54 -4.08
C VAL A 209 13.69 20.52 -3.14
N LEU A 210 12.47 20.16 -2.72
CA LEU A 210 11.61 20.93 -1.82
C LEU A 210 11.74 20.35 -0.41
N ARG A 211 12.47 21.04 0.47
CA ARG A 211 12.82 20.52 1.79
C ARG A 211 11.81 20.91 2.85
N HIS A 212 11.26 19.92 3.54
CA HIS A 212 10.47 20.12 4.75
C HIS A 212 11.31 20.15 6.02
N CYS A 213 12.58 19.67 5.97
CA CYS A 213 13.52 19.67 7.08
C CYS A 213 14.31 20.99 7.17
N ILE A 214 14.79 21.31 8.39
CA ILE A 214 15.75 22.39 8.65
C ILE A 214 17.16 21.81 8.44
N ARG A 215 18.04 22.57 7.80
CA ARG A 215 19.46 22.24 7.71
C ARG A 215 20.24 22.94 8.83
N GLU A 216 20.92 22.15 9.66
CA GLU A 216 21.92 22.66 10.58
C GLU A 216 23.32 22.22 10.14
N GLY A 217 24.25 23.18 10.00
CA GLY A 217 25.61 22.87 9.58
C GLY A 217 25.76 22.27 8.18
N GLY A 218 24.75 22.43 7.30
CA GLY A 218 24.78 21.91 5.94
C GLY A 218 24.31 20.45 5.83
N GLN A 219 23.98 19.79 6.94
CA GLN A 219 23.37 18.46 6.99
C GLN A 219 21.87 18.54 7.32
N ASP A 220 21.07 17.66 6.71
CA ASP A 220 19.66 17.53 7.04
C ASP A 220 19.54 16.91 8.43
N VAL A 221 18.83 17.58 9.34
CA VAL A 221 18.53 17.03 10.66
C VAL A 221 17.50 15.93 10.47
N PRO A 222 17.73 14.69 10.95
CA PRO A 222 16.71 13.62 10.92
C PRO A 222 15.44 14.14 11.59
N SER A 223 14.37 14.25 10.81
CA SER A 223 13.09 14.74 11.31
C SER A 223 11.97 13.93 10.68
N ASN A 224 10.95 13.56 11.46
CA ASN A 224 9.74 12.92 10.99
C ASN A 224 8.87 13.93 10.23
N LYS A 225 9.34 14.37 9.07
CA LYS A 225 8.65 15.34 8.20
C LYS A 225 8.34 14.76 6.83
N ASP A 226 8.05 13.46 6.81
CA ASP A 226 7.68 12.71 5.62
C ASP A 226 6.62 13.46 4.82
N VAL A 227 6.79 13.53 3.51
CA VAL A 227 5.82 14.13 2.61
C VAL A 227 4.81 13.08 2.19
N THR A 228 3.63 13.11 2.81
CA THR A 228 2.58 12.09 2.71
C THR A 228 1.57 12.36 1.60
N SER A 229 1.41 13.62 1.23
CA SER A 229 0.44 14.03 0.20
C SER A 229 0.94 15.22 -0.59
N LEU A 230 0.53 15.32 -1.85
CA LEU A 230 0.79 16.47 -2.71
C LEU A 230 -0.28 16.62 -3.79
N ASP A 231 -0.46 17.86 -4.24
CA ASP A 231 -1.40 18.17 -5.31
C ASP A 231 -1.01 19.48 -6.02
N TRP A 232 -1.14 19.51 -7.35
CA TRP A 232 -0.94 20.70 -8.16
C TRP A 232 -2.23 21.52 -8.25
N ASN A 233 -2.12 22.84 -8.26
CA ASN A 233 -3.26 23.68 -8.63
C ASN A 233 -3.61 23.50 -10.13
N SER A 234 -4.81 23.85 -10.51
CA SER A 234 -5.31 23.68 -11.88
C SER A 234 -4.50 24.42 -12.96
N GLU A 235 -3.82 25.49 -12.59
CA GLU A 235 -2.95 26.27 -13.47
C GLU A 235 -1.53 25.70 -13.60
N GLY A 236 -1.17 24.70 -12.76
CA GLY A 236 0.16 24.12 -12.73
C GLY A 236 1.25 25.07 -12.26
N THR A 237 0.89 26.18 -11.61
CA THR A 237 1.84 27.20 -11.13
C THR A 237 2.31 26.93 -9.70
N LEU A 238 1.47 26.25 -8.89
CA LEU A 238 1.69 25.97 -7.48
C LEU A 238 1.51 24.49 -7.16
N LEU A 239 2.40 23.97 -6.31
CA LEU A 239 2.33 22.64 -5.73
C LEU A 239 2.06 22.80 -4.23
N ALA A 240 1.07 22.09 -3.70
CA ALA A 240 0.89 21.94 -2.26
C ALA A 240 1.40 20.57 -1.82
N THR A 241 2.07 20.52 -0.67
CA THR A 241 2.60 19.31 -0.04
C THR A 241 2.13 19.24 1.41
N GLY A 242 1.64 18.08 1.84
CA GLY A 242 1.27 17.79 3.23
C GLY A 242 2.31 16.88 3.87
N SER A 243 2.58 17.09 5.15
CA SER A 243 3.67 16.40 5.83
C SER A 243 3.23 15.77 7.15
N TYR A 244 4.01 14.80 7.58
CA TYR A 244 3.88 14.13 8.87
C TYR A 244 4.06 15.09 10.06
N ASP A 245 4.74 16.24 9.87
CA ASP A 245 4.91 17.27 10.90
C ASP A 245 3.64 18.12 11.15
N GLY A 246 2.54 17.85 10.44
CA GLY A 246 1.28 18.60 10.56
C GLY A 246 1.26 19.91 9.78
N PHE A 247 2.30 20.22 9.02
CA PHE A 247 2.35 21.40 8.17
C PHE A 247 2.09 21.03 6.71
N ALA A 248 1.30 21.84 6.04
CA ALA A 248 1.27 21.88 4.59
C ALA A 248 2.13 23.04 4.10
N ARG A 249 2.69 22.92 2.91
CA ARG A 249 3.53 23.94 2.28
C ARG A 249 3.10 24.16 0.84
N ILE A 250 3.15 25.41 0.40
CA ILE A 250 2.87 25.79 -0.98
C ILE A 250 4.18 26.20 -1.64
N TRP A 251 4.48 25.60 -2.77
CA TRP A 251 5.68 25.80 -3.56
C TRP A 251 5.33 26.30 -4.95
N THR A 252 6.15 27.18 -5.51
CA THR A 252 6.05 27.49 -6.94
C THR A 252 6.60 26.32 -7.76
N LYS A 253 6.19 26.22 -9.02
CA LYS A 253 6.73 25.20 -9.95
C LYS A 253 8.25 25.28 -10.12
N ASP A 254 8.85 26.41 -9.77
CA ASP A 254 10.30 26.67 -9.84
C ASP A 254 11.02 26.33 -8.53
N GLY A 255 10.32 25.75 -7.54
CA GLY A 255 10.89 25.22 -6.30
C GLY A 255 10.99 26.21 -5.14
N ASN A 256 10.41 27.42 -5.26
CA ASN A 256 10.43 28.40 -4.17
C ASN A 256 9.26 28.17 -3.21
N LEU A 257 9.54 28.25 -1.91
CA LEU A 257 8.49 28.20 -0.87
C LEU A 257 7.67 29.49 -0.93
N ALA A 258 6.37 29.36 -1.20
CA ALA A 258 5.42 30.47 -1.25
C ALA A 258 4.71 30.69 0.09
N SER A 259 4.32 29.61 0.78
CA SER A 259 3.60 29.70 2.06
C SER A 259 3.76 28.40 2.88
N THR A 260 3.62 28.56 4.21
CA THR A 260 3.56 27.43 5.16
C THR A 260 2.24 27.50 5.92
N LEU A 261 1.48 26.41 5.92
CA LEU A 261 0.15 26.28 6.50
C LEU A 261 0.25 25.37 7.73
N GLY A 262 0.15 25.93 8.94
CA GLY A 262 0.40 25.18 10.17
C GLY A 262 -0.71 25.39 11.19
N GLN A 263 -1.60 24.40 11.34
CA GLN A 263 -2.64 24.36 12.35
C GLN A 263 -3.01 22.94 12.78
N HIS A 264 -2.71 21.91 11.93
CA HIS A 264 -2.90 20.51 12.30
C HIS A 264 -1.99 20.14 13.48
N LYS A 265 -2.51 19.29 14.36
CA LYS A 265 -1.80 18.79 15.56
C LYS A 265 -1.18 17.41 15.34
N GLY A 266 -0.86 17.07 14.12
CA GLY A 266 -0.26 15.81 13.74
C GLY A 266 -0.27 15.61 12.22
N PRO A 267 0.14 14.44 11.74
CA PRO A 267 0.26 14.11 10.33
C PRO A 267 -0.92 14.53 9.47
N ILE A 268 -0.61 15.08 8.30
CA ILE A 268 -1.58 15.34 7.22
C ILE A 268 -1.59 14.11 6.31
N PHE A 269 -2.75 13.50 6.10
CA PHE A 269 -2.89 12.33 5.23
C PHE A 269 -3.36 12.67 3.82
N ALA A 270 -4.23 13.65 3.69
CA ALA A 270 -4.73 14.07 2.40
C ALA A 270 -4.70 15.59 2.26
N LEU A 271 -4.43 16.03 1.03
CA LEU A 271 -4.40 17.43 0.66
C LEU A 271 -4.89 17.58 -0.77
N LYS A 272 -5.81 18.55 -1.02
CA LYS A 272 -6.38 18.80 -2.35
C LYS A 272 -6.63 20.27 -2.60
N TRP A 273 -6.21 20.75 -3.77
CA TRP A 273 -6.64 22.02 -4.30
C TRP A 273 -8.08 21.98 -4.78
N ASN A 274 -8.84 23.06 -4.55
CA ASN A 274 -10.13 23.20 -5.23
C ASN A 274 -9.90 23.58 -6.72
N LYS A 275 -10.93 23.36 -7.54
CA LYS A 275 -10.83 23.58 -8.99
C LYS A 275 -10.47 25.03 -9.36
N LYS A 276 -10.86 26.01 -8.54
CA LYS A 276 -10.54 27.44 -8.74
C LYS A 276 -9.11 27.79 -8.39
N GLY A 277 -8.38 26.92 -7.64
CA GLY A 277 -7.01 27.16 -7.21
C GLY A 277 -6.85 28.25 -6.13
N ASN A 278 -7.93 28.60 -5.42
CA ASN A 278 -7.88 29.60 -4.36
C ASN A 278 -7.94 29.02 -2.94
N PHE A 279 -8.36 27.75 -2.80
CA PHE A 279 -8.41 27.04 -1.54
C PHE A 279 -7.69 25.71 -1.62
N ILE A 280 -7.06 25.36 -0.48
CA ILE A 280 -6.52 24.03 -0.21
C ILE A 280 -7.36 23.41 0.91
N LEU A 281 -7.65 22.12 0.78
CA LEU A 281 -8.30 21.31 1.80
C LEU A 281 -7.30 20.27 2.30
N SER A 282 -7.17 20.15 3.62
CA SER A 282 -6.31 19.13 4.24
C SER A 282 -7.09 18.29 5.25
N ALA A 283 -6.66 17.05 5.45
CA ALA A 283 -7.18 16.13 6.47
C ALA A 283 -6.02 15.52 7.26
N GLY A 284 -6.21 15.37 8.56
CA GLY A 284 -5.14 14.94 9.44
C GLY A 284 -5.55 13.95 10.52
N VAL A 285 -4.53 13.39 11.16
CA VAL A 285 -4.66 12.46 12.30
C VAL A 285 -5.36 13.12 13.49
N ASP A 286 -5.34 14.45 13.59
CA ASP A 286 -6.01 15.23 14.62
C ASP A 286 -7.53 15.25 14.48
N LYS A 287 -8.10 14.40 13.59
CA LYS A 287 -9.55 14.21 13.37
C LYS A 287 -10.23 15.39 12.70
N THR A 288 -9.45 16.31 12.16
CA THR A 288 -9.99 17.54 11.57
C THR A 288 -9.67 17.65 10.09
N THR A 289 -10.52 18.38 9.39
CA THR A 289 -10.23 18.90 8.05
C THR A 289 -10.17 20.43 8.12
N ILE A 290 -9.31 21.03 7.30
CA ILE A 290 -9.10 22.47 7.30
C ILE A 290 -9.14 22.99 5.86
N ILE A 291 -9.91 24.07 5.64
CA ILE A 291 -9.84 24.86 4.40
C ILE A 291 -8.89 26.03 4.62
N TRP A 292 -7.91 26.14 3.75
CA TRP A 292 -6.88 27.18 3.73
C TRP A 292 -7.09 28.13 2.56
N ASP A 293 -6.92 29.43 2.78
CA ASP A 293 -6.77 30.38 1.71
C ASP A 293 -5.34 30.27 1.15
N ALA A 294 -5.25 29.87 -0.09
CA ALA A 294 -3.92 29.64 -0.71
C ALA A 294 -3.12 30.90 -0.98
N HIS A 295 -3.80 32.07 -1.01
CA HIS A 295 -3.14 33.36 -1.22
C HIS A 295 -2.58 33.95 0.07
N THR A 296 -3.39 33.91 1.17
CA THR A 296 -2.97 34.47 2.46
C THR A 296 -2.21 33.46 3.32
N GLY A 297 -2.39 32.15 3.09
CA GLY A 297 -1.85 31.07 3.93
C GLY A 297 -2.65 30.85 5.23
N GLU A 298 -3.77 31.55 5.40
CA GLU A 298 -4.58 31.47 6.62
C GLU A 298 -5.64 30.36 6.55
N ALA A 299 -5.90 29.71 7.69
CA ALA A 299 -7.02 28.80 7.82
C ALA A 299 -8.34 29.57 7.74
N LYS A 300 -9.16 29.29 6.74
CA LYS A 300 -10.49 29.89 6.60
C LYS A 300 -11.51 29.26 7.54
N GLN A 301 -11.47 27.93 7.68
CA GLN A 301 -12.35 27.19 8.58
C GLN A 301 -11.76 25.81 8.88
N GLN A 302 -11.91 25.37 10.12
CA GLN A 302 -11.59 24.05 10.60
C GLN A 302 -12.89 23.29 10.92
N PHE A 303 -12.92 22.00 10.56
CA PHE A 303 -14.08 21.14 10.68
C PHE A 303 -13.75 19.94 11.59
N PRO A 304 -14.02 20.01 12.90
CA PRO A 304 -13.68 18.96 13.87
C PRO A 304 -14.85 17.97 14.07
N PHE A 305 -15.34 17.36 12.98
CA PHE A 305 -16.55 16.53 13.07
C PHE A 305 -16.25 15.03 13.17
N HIS A 306 -15.07 14.59 12.77
CA HIS A 306 -14.66 13.19 12.92
C HIS A 306 -14.26 12.87 14.36
N SER A 307 -14.57 11.64 14.79
CA SER A 307 -14.16 11.12 16.11
C SER A 307 -12.84 10.36 16.07
N ALA A 308 -12.30 10.09 14.87
CA ALA A 308 -11.04 9.40 14.60
C ALA A 308 -10.32 10.07 13.42
N PRO A 309 -9.06 9.68 13.08
CA PRO A 309 -8.27 10.27 12.00
C PRO A 309 -9.03 10.40 10.68
N ALA A 310 -8.94 11.57 10.03
CA ALA A 310 -9.49 11.78 8.70
C ALA A 310 -8.46 11.35 7.65
N LEU A 311 -8.84 10.42 6.76
CA LEU A 311 -7.93 9.73 5.84
C LEU A 311 -7.89 10.35 4.44
N ASP A 312 -9.05 10.72 3.88
CA ASP A 312 -9.12 11.31 2.53
C ASP A 312 -10.14 12.43 2.47
N VAL A 313 -9.95 13.31 1.49
CA VAL A 313 -10.85 14.44 1.19
C VAL A 313 -10.99 14.62 -0.31
N ASP A 314 -12.18 15.08 -0.72
CA ASP A 314 -12.42 15.43 -2.11
C ASP A 314 -13.43 16.57 -2.26
N TRP A 315 -13.18 17.47 -3.22
CA TRP A 315 -14.05 18.62 -3.48
C TRP A 315 -15.23 18.26 -4.37
N GLN A 316 -16.45 18.51 -3.91
CA GLN A 316 -17.65 18.47 -4.74
C GLN A 316 -17.74 19.72 -5.63
N SER A 317 -17.42 20.87 -5.07
CA SER A 317 -17.45 22.18 -5.71
C SER A 317 -16.32 23.06 -5.15
N ASN A 318 -16.24 24.32 -5.54
CA ASN A 318 -15.20 25.23 -5.02
C ASN A 318 -15.30 25.52 -3.51
N ASN A 319 -16.42 25.22 -2.85
CA ASN A 319 -16.65 25.49 -1.43
C ASN A 319 -17.35 24.37 -0.67
N THR A 320 -17.61 23.24 -1.31
CA THR A 320 -18.22 22.06 -0.69
C THR A 320 -17.33 20.86 -0.92
N PHE A 321 -17.11 20.07 0.12
CA PHE A 321 -16.22 18.91 0.08
C PHE A 321 -16.78 17.75 0.91
N ALA A 322 -16.24 16.56 0.69
CA ALA A 322 -16.44 15.41 1.55
C ALA A 322 -15.12 15.04 2.25
N SER A 323 -15.23 14.45 3.43
CA SER A 323 -14.13 13.82 4.18
C SER A 323 -14.53 12.45 4.69
N CYS A 324 -13.60 11.52 4.76
CA CYS A 324 -13.79 10.19 5.33
C CYS A 324 -12.77 9.88 6.43
N SER A 325 -13.07 8.89 7.26
CA SER A 325 -12.30 8.64 8.47
C SER A 325 -12.34 7.18 8.88
N THR A 326 -11.40 6.83 9.77
CA THR A 326 -11.40 5.57 10.52
C THR A 326 -12.60 5.45 11.48
N ASP A 327 -13.39 6.53 11.68
CA ASP A 327 -14.67 6.50 12.42
C ASP A 327 -15.85 5.93 11.59
N MET A 328 -15.59 5.38 10.40
CA MET A 328 -16.56 4.77 9.48
C MET A 328 -17.57 5.75 8.89
N CYS A 329 -17.43 7.05 9.15
CA CYS A 329 -18.32 8.09 8.68
C CYS A 329 -17.75 8.88 7.51
N ILE A 330 -18.63 9.41 6.69
CA ILE A 330 -18.30 10.38 5.65
C ILE A 330 -19.11 11.64 5.92
N HIS A 331 -18.43 12.77 6.08
CA HIS A 331 -19.07 14.07 6.26
C HIS A 331 -18.96 14.90 4.99
N VAL A 332 -20.07 15.48 4.55
CA VAL A 332 -20.08 16.49 3.50
C VAL A 332 -20.23 17.85 4.16
N CYS A 333 -19.23 18.70 3.97
CA CYS A 333 -19.14 20.01 4.62
C CYS A 333 -19.10 21.14 3.58
N LYS A 334 -19.51 22.32 3.99
CA LYS A 334 -19.50 23.52 3.16
C LYS A 334 -18.86 24.68 3.91
N LEU A 335 -17.99 25.41 3.24
CA LEU A 335 -17.37 26.63 3.78
C LEU A 335 -18.47 27.61 4.24
N GLY A 336 -18.32 28.15 5.46
CA GLY A 336 -19.29 29.05 6.10
C GLY A 336 -20.44 28.34 6.80
N GLN A 337 -20.44 27.01 6.91
CA GLN A 337 -21.41 26.23 7.67
C GLN A 337 -20.71 25.58 8.89
N ASP A 338 -21.36 25.66 10.07
CA ASP A 338 -20.80 25.14 11.33
C ASP A 338 -21.17 23.68 11.59
N LYS A 339 -21.85 23.03 10.67
CA LYS A 339 -22.25 21.62 10.74
C LYS A 339 -22.11 20.97 9.37
N PRO A 340 -21.87 19.65 9.31
CA PRO A 340 -21.96 18.92 8.05
C PRO A 340 -23.34 19.12 7.41
N ILE A 341 -23.36 19.37 6.10
CA ILE A 341 -24.63 19.45 5.33
C ILE A 341 -25.22 18.07 5.08
N LYS A 342 -24.37 17.03 5.14
CA LYS A 342 -24.76 15.62 5.04
C LYS A 342 -23.75 14.76 5.77
N THR A 343 -24.23 13.66 6.37
CA THR A 343 -23.37 12.60 6.92
C THR A 343 -23.86 11.28 6.34
N PHE A 344 -22.97 10.54 5.71
CA PHE A 344 -23.24 9.19 5.23
C PHE A 344 -22.67 8.17 6.22
N GLN A 345 -23.52 7.22 6.61
CA GLN A 345 -23.21 6.11 7.51
C GLN A 345 -23.65 4.80 6.84
N GLY A 346 -22.86 3.74 6.99
CA GLY A 346 -23.18 2.44 6.40
C GLY A 346 -21.96 1.56 6.14
N HIS A 347 -20.76 2.11 6.12
CA HIS A 347 -19.54 1.31 6.23
C HIS A 347 -19.42 0.75 7.64
N THR A 348 -18.89 -0.47 7.76
CA THR A 348 -18.71 -1.19 9.03
C THR A 348 -17.26 -1.25 9.50
N ASN A 349 -16.36 -0.65 8.73
CA ASN A 349 -14.96 -0.47 9.06
C ASN A 349 -14.44 0.85 8.48
N GLU A 350 -13.17 1.15 8.63
CA GLU A 350 -12.50 2.38 8.20
C GLU A 350 -12.79 2.71 6.73
N VAL A 351 -13.02 3.98 6.44
CA VAL A 351 -13.23 4.47 5.07
C VAL A 351 -11.92 5.04 4.54
N ASN A 352 -11.29 4.33 3.62
CA ASN A 352 -9.94 4.63 3.15
C ASN A 352 -9.87 5.77 2.13
N ALA A 353 -10.82 5.82 1.22
CA ALA A 353 -10.85 6.84 0.19
C ALA A 353 -12.27 7.20 -0.25
N ILE A 354 -12.42 8.45 -0.68
CA ILE A 354 -13.66 9.00 -1.24
C ILE A 354 -13.35 9.81 -2.51
N LYS A 355 -14.22 9.73 -3.51
CA LYS A 355 -14.10 10.57 -4.72
C LYS A 355 -15.47 10.94 -5.24
N TRP A 356 -15.66 12.24 -5.54
CA TRP A 356 -16.81 12.72 -6.28
C TRP A 356 -16.68 12.35 -7.76
N ASP A 357 -17.80 11.99 -8.38
CA ASP A 357 -17.85 11.84 -9.84
C ASP A 357 -17.58 13.19 -10.54
N PRO A 358 -17.21 13.21 -11.81
CA PRO A 358 -16.89 14.45 -12.52
C PRO A 358 -18.00 15.52 -12.48
N THR A 359 -19.25 15.13 -12.30
CA THR A 359 -20.40 16.04 -12.21
C THR A 359 -20.67 16.56 -10.78
N GLY A 360 -20.09 15.93 -9.77
CA GLY A 360 -20.35 16.21 -8.33
C GLY A 360 -21.71 15.73 -7.82
N ASN A 361 -22.38 14.83 -8.55
CA ASN A 361 -23.69 14.29 -8.17
C ASN A 361 -23.61 13.03 -7.30
N LEU A 362 -22.60 12.22 -7.54
CA LEU A 362 -22.36 10.96 -6.85
C LEU A 362 -21.02 11.00 -6.13
N LEU A 363 -20.98 10.45 -4.93
CA LEU A 363 -19.77 10.21 -4.16
C LEU A 363 -19.53 8.70 -4.08
N ALA A 364 -18.35 8.25 -4.44
CA ALA A 364 -17.91 6.88 -4.17
C ALA A 364 -17.05 6.85 -2.91
N SER A 365 -17.15 5.77 -2.14
CA SER A 365 -16.30 5.47 -1.00
C SER A 365 -15.85 4.02 -1.01
N CYS A 366 -14.67 3.75 -0.46
CA CYS A 366 -14.15 2.40 -0.28
C CYS A 366 -13.63 2.22 1.16
N SER A 367 -13.66 0.97 1.63
CA SER A 367 -13.44 0.68 3.04
C SER A 367 -12.71 -0.65 3.26
N ASP A 368 -12.17 -0.78 4.46
CA ASP A 368 -11.65 -2.04 5.02
C ASP A 368 -12.76 -3.07 5.26
N ASP A 369 -14.04 -2.67 5.18
CA ASP A 369 -15.18 -3.62 5.18
C ASP A 369 -15.33 -4.38 3.85
N MET A 370 -14.36 -4.23 2.92
CA MET A 370 -14.30 -4.88 1.61
C MET A 370 -15.39 -4.41 0.62
N THR A 371 -16.11 -3.34 0.94
CA THR A 371 -17.19 -2.81 0.10
C THR A 371 -16.85 -1.45 -0.51
N LEU A 372 -17.45 -1.19 -1.67
CA LEU A 372 -17.60 0.15 -2.22
C LEU A 372 -19.04 0.59 -2.07
N LYS A 373 -19.23 1.85 -1.73
CA LYS A 373 -20.57 2.43 -1.68
C LYS A 373 -20.67 3.68 -2.54
N ILE A 374 -21.81 3.82 -3.20
CA ILE A 374 -22.14 5.02 -4.01
C ILE A 374 -23.21 5.78 -3.27
N TRP A 375 -22.97 7.05 -3.05
CA TRP A 375 -23.83 7.95 -2.28
C TRP A 375 -24.34 9.09 -3.14
N SER A 376 -25.51 9.61 -2.78
CA SER A 376 -26.09 10.81 -3.40
C SER A 376 -26.58 11.77 -2.32
N MET A 377 -26.43 13.08 -2.56
CA MET A 377 -26.98 14.10 -1.67
C MET A 377 -28.52 14.06 -1.58
N LYS A 378 -29.18 13.34 -2.50
CA LYS A 378 -30.65 13.28 -2.60
C LYS A 378 -31.29 12.26 -1.66
N GLN A 379 -30.53 11.33 -1.08
CA GLN A 379 -31.04 10.27 -0.21
C GLN A 379 -30.05 9.97 0.94
N ASP A 380 -30.54 9.30 2.00
CA ASP A 380 -29.71 8.98 3.18
C ASP A 380 -28.97 7.67 3.03
N ASN A 381 -29.60 6.67 2.40
CA ASN A 381 -28.98 5.38 2.13
C ASN A 381 -28.07 5.46 0.90
N CYS A 382 -27.11 4.56 0.81
CA CYS A 382 -26.29 4.44 -0.40
C CYS A 382 -27.16 4.09 -1.62
N VAL A 383 -26.76 4.58 -2.79
CA VAL A 383 -27.39 4.26 -4.08
C VAL A 383 -27.05 2.83 -4.48
N HIS A 384 -25.78 2.45 -4.31
CA HIS A 384 -25.28 1.11 -4.54
C HIS A 384 -24.34 0.68 -3.42
N ASP A 385 -24.43 -0.58 -3.05
CA ASP A 385 -23.49 -1.29 -2.18
C ASP A 385 -22.82 -2.39 -3.02
N LEU A 386 -21.57 -2.14 -3.40
CA LEU A 386 -20.84 -2.97 -4.38
C LEU A 386 -19.91 -3.94 -3.63
N GLN A 387 -20.33 -5.19 -3.54
CA GLN A 387 -19.65 -6.25 -2.80
C GLN A 387 -19.08 -7.28 -3.79
N ALA A 388 -17.77 -7.27 -3.97
CA ALA A 388 -17.09 -8.27 -4.79
C ALA A 388 -15.62 -8.49 -4.38
N HIS A 389 -14.95 -7.49 -3.80
CA HIS A 389 -13.61 -7.67 -3.26
C HIS A 389 -13.62 -8.60 -2.04
N ASN A 390 -12.52 -9.31 -1.83
CA ASN A 390 -12.36 -10.30 -0.76
C ASN A 390 -11.43 -9.81 0.36
N LYS A 391 -10.87 -8.62 0.21
CA LYS A 391 -10.05 -7.90 1.20
C LYS A 391 -10.33 -6.41 1.11
N GLU A 392 -9.68 -5.66 1.97
CA GLU A 392 -9.75 -4.21 2.11
C GLU A 392 -9.56 -3.51 0.75
N ILE A 393 -10.31 -2.46 0.51
CA ILE A 393 -10.20 -1.64 -0.70
C ILE A 393 -9.47 -0.37 -0.35
N TYR A 394 -8.29 -0.18 -0.93
CA TYR A 394 -7.39 0.91 -0.57
C TYR A 394 -7.72 2.23 -1.26
N THR A 395 -8.05 2.19 -2.55
CA THR A 395 -8.34 3.41 -3.33
C THR A 395 -9.34 3.19 -4.44
N ILE A 396 -9.94 4.28 -4.87
CA ILE A 396 -10.92 4.35 -5.96
C ILE A 396 -10.67 5.57 -6.84
N LYS A 397 -11.00 5.46 -8.12
CA LYS A 397 -10.95 6.58 -9.08
C LYS A 397 -12.12 6.49 -10.05
N TRP A 398 -12.72 7.64 -10.36
CA TRP A 398 -13.69 7.77 -11.43
C TRP A 398 -12.99 7.91 -12.79
N SER A 399 -13.59 7.36 -13.84
CA SER A 399 -13.14 7.62 -15.19
C SER A 399 -13.41 9.09 -15.59
N PRO A 400 -12.52 9.73 -16.36
CA PRO A 400 -12.74 11.09 -16.87
C PRO A 400 -13.69 11.09 -18.08
N THR A 401 -14.82 10.38 -17.96
CA THR A 401 -15.79 10.11 -19.02
C THR A 401 -17.20 10.47 -18.54
N GLY A 402 -18.13 10.62 -19.47
CA GLY A 402 -19.50 10.99 -19.17
C GLY A 402 -19.75 12.49 -19.14
N PRO A 403 -20.99 12.91 -18.80
CA PRO A 403 -21.39 14.30 -18.82
C PRO A 403 -20.47 15.20 -17.98
N GLY A 404 -20.14 16.38 -18.50
CA GLY A 404 -19.28 17.35 -17.82
C GLY A 404 -17.78 17.10 -17.96
N THR A 405 -17.36 16.09 -18.72
CA THR A 405 -15.95 15.78 -19.03
C THR A 405 -15.60 16.06 -20.49
N ASN A 406 -14.32 15.93 -20.83
CA ASN A 406 -13.86 16.01 -22.23
C ASN A 406 -14.29 14.80 -23.07
N ASN A 407 -14.82 13.75 -22.45
CA ASN A 407 -15.27 12.50 -23.08
C ASN A 407 -16.76 12.24 -22.78
N PRO A 408 -17.68 13.15 -23.18
CA PRO A 408 -19.07 13.16 -22.72
C PRO A 408 -19.91 11.98 -23.22
N ASN A 409 -19.51 11.33 -24.30
CA ASN A 409 -20.23 10.23 -24.92
C ASN A 409 -19.78 8.84 -24.44
N ALA A 410 -18.75 8.76 -23.60
CA ALA A 410 -18.30 7.51 -22.99
C ALA A 410 -18.99 7.28 -21.64
N ASN A 411 -19.26 6.01 -21.31
CA ASN A 411 -19.91 5.65 -20.05
C ASN A 411 -19.02 5.99 -18.86
N LEU A 412 -19.63 6.45 -17.79
CA LEU A 412 -18.96 6.70 -16.53
C LEU A 412 -18.63 5.37 -15.85
N MET A 413 -17.36 5.19 -15.50
CA MET A 413 -16.87 4.01 -14.80
C MET A 413 -16.19 4.40 -13.49
N LEU A 414 -16.15 3.45 -12.55
CA LEU A 414 -15.36 3.53 -11.33
C LEU A 414 -14.32 2.41 -11.34
N ALA A 415 -13.09 2.70 -10.94
CA ALA A 415 -12.04 1.70 -10.70
C ALA A 415 -11.78 1.60 -9.20
N SER A 416 -11.55 0.37 -8.72
CA SER A 416 -11.13 0.10 -7.34
C SER A 416 -9.88 -0.77 -7.30
N ALA A 417 -9.02 -0.53 -6.31
CA ALA A 417 -7.81 -1.30 -6.04
C ALA A 417 -7.88 -1.87 -4.62
N SER A 418 -7.56 -3.16 -4.50
CA SER A 418 -7.73 -3.91 -3.24
C SER A 418 -6.49 -4.72 -2.84
N PHE A 419 -6.42 -5.02 -1.56
CA PHE A 419 -5.45 -5.93 -0.96
C PHE A 419 -5.70 -7.40 -1.36
N ASP A 420 -6.82 -7.70 -2.05
CA ASP A 420 -7.05 -9.00 -2.69
C ASP A 420 -6.25 -9.19 -4.00
N SER A 421 -5.33 -8.27 -4.29
CA SER A 421 -4.49 -8.24 -5.50
C SER A 421 -5.27 -8.05 -6.80
N THR A 422 -6.53 -7.62 -6.73
CA THR A 422 -7.34 -7.35 -7.91
C THR A 422 -7.65 -5.86 -8.07
N VAL A 423 -7.83 -5.47 -9.33
CA VAL A 423 -8.46 -4.21 -9.69
C VAL A 423 -9.81 -4.54 -10.32
N ARG A 424 -10.83 -3.77 -9.97
CA ARG A 424 -12.17 -3.94 -10.54
C ARG A 424 -12.63 -2.68 -11.24
N LEU A 425 -13.32 -2.85 -12.36
CA LEU A 425 -14.02 -1.80 -13.09
C LEU A 425 -15.51 -1.99 -12.91
N TRP A 426 -16.22 -0.89 -12.62
CA TRP A 426 -17.63 -0.89 -12.27
C TRP A 426 -18.42 0.01 -13.22
N ASP A 427 -19.54 -0.50 -13.70
CA ASP A 427 -20.63 0.29 -14.30
C ASP A 427 -21.51 0.80 -13.14
N VAL A 428 -21.41 2.08 -12.84
CA VAL A 428 -22.06 2.66 -11.66
C VAL A 428 -23.57 2.87 -11.90
N ASP A 429 -23.99 3.12 -13.14
CA ASP A 429 -25.42 3.27 -13.46
C ASP A 429 -26.18 1.97 -13.19
N ARG A 430 -25.54 0.82 -13.48
CA ARG A 430 -26.12 -0.50 -13.28
C ARG A 430 -25.76 -1.13 -11.95
N GLY A 431 -24.77 -0.61 -11.23
CA GLY A 431 -24.27 -1.15 -9.95
C GLY A 431 -23.60 -2.52 -10.10
N ILE A 432 -22.89 -2.77 -11.21
CA ILE A 432 -22.26 -4.08 -11.49
C ILE A 432 -20.75 -3.96 -11.77
N CYS A 433 -20.01 -5.00 -11.40
CA CYS A 433 -18.62 -5.17 -11.80
C CYS A 433 -18.57 -5.64 -13.27
N ILE A 434 -17.93 -4.86 -14.13
CA ILE A 434 -17.78 -5.19 -15.56
C ILE A 434 -16.50 -5.94 -15.88
N HIS A 435 -15.42 -5.67 -15.16
CA HIS A 435 -14.15 -6.37 -15.32
C HIS A 435 -13.48 -6.60 -13.96
N THR A 436 -12.87 -7.77 -13.79
CA THR A 436 -11.95 -8.10 -12.70
C THR A 436 -10.58 -8.36 -13.29
N LEU A 437 -9.60 -7.52 -12.94
CA LEU A 437 -8.25 -7.53 -13.49
C LEU A 437 -7.34 -8.24 -12.47
N THR A 438 -6.80 -9.41 -12.81
CA THR A 438 -6.21 -10.37 -11.85
C THR A 438 -4.71 -10.65 -12.06
N LYS A 439 -3.98 -9.81 -12.79
CA LYS A 439 -2.55 -10.04 -13.08
C LYS A 439 -1.64 -9.80 -11.88
N HIS A 440 -1.98 -8.86 -10.97
CA HIS A 440 -1.21 -8.55 -9.78
C HIS A 440 -1.17 -9.73 -8.80
N GLN A 441 -0.05 -9.87 -8.07
CA GLN A 441 0.21 -10.97 -7.14
C GLN A 441 0.18 -10.52 -5.68
N GLU A 442 0.28 -9.20 -5.44
CA GLU A 442 0.35 -8.56 -4.14
C GLU A 442 -0.69 -7.43 -4.08
N PRO A 443 -0.96 -6.82 -2.91
CA PRO A 443 -1.89 -5.71 -2.77
C PRO A 443 -1.71 -4.61 -3.80
N VAL A 444 -2.82 -4.13 -4.36
CA VAL A 444 -2.84 -3.02 -5.32
C VAL A 444 -3.14 -1.73 -4.57
N TYR A 445 -2.20 -0.80 -4.60
CA TYR A 445 -2.30 0.45 -3.85
C TYR A 445 -2.86 1.62 -4.65
N SER A 446 -2.70 1.62 -5.97
CA SER A 446 -3.11 2.76 -6.77
C SER A 446 -3.66 2.36 -8.13
N VAL A 447 -4.62 3.14 -8.62
CA VAL A 447 -5.17 3.08 -9.97
C VAL A 447 -5.35 4.49 -10.50
N ALA A 448 -5.17 4.67 -11.82
CA ALA A 448 -5.38 5.93 -12.50
C ALA A 448 -5.88 5.72 -13.94
N PHE A 449 -6.94 6.42 -14.31
CA PHE A 449 -7.42 6.44 -15.70
C PHE A 449 -6.57 7.36 -16.56
N SER A 450 -6.36 6.98 -17.82
CA SER A 450 -5.85 7.90 -18.85
C SER A 450 -6.83 9.06 -19.08
N PRO A 451 -6.37 10.24 -19.52
CA PRO A 451 -7.24 11.40 -19.74
C PRO A 451 -8.38 11.18 -20.73
N ASP A 452 -8.22 10.22 -21.65
CA ASP A 452 -9.26 9.83 -22.61
C ASP A 452 -10.18 8.69 -22.08
N GLY A 453 -9.88 8.17 -20.88
CA GLY A 453 -10.64 7.09 -20.23
C GLY A 453 -10.49 5.71 -20.86
N ARG A 454 -9.67 5.54 -21.91
CA ARG A 454 -9.52 4.25 -22.62
C ARG A 454 -8.62 3.27 -21.91
N TYR A 455 -7.74 3.76 -21.04
CA TYR A 455 -6.77 2.93 -20.33
C TYR A 455 -6.82 3.21 -18.84
N LEU A 456 -6.47 2.17 -18.07
CA LEU A 456 -6.28 2.24 -16.62
C LEU A 456 -4.86 1.79 -16.32
N ALA A 457 -4.12 2.57 -15.53
CA ALA A 457 -2.88 2.15 -14.91
C ALA A 457 -3.19 1.60 -13.51
N SER A 458 -2.50 0.53 -13.09
CA SER A 458 -2.54 0.00 -11.73
C SER A 458 -1.14 -0.22 -11.20
N GLY A 459 -0.91 0.06 -9.91
CA GLY A 459 0.36 -0.11 -9.22
C GLY A 459 0.19 -0.98 -7.98
N SER A 460 1.09 -1.95 -7.80
CA SER A 460 1.02 -2.95 -6.73
C SER A 460 2.35 -3.14 -6.01
N PHE A 461 2.27 -3.68 -4.80
CA PHE A 461 3.44 -4.07 -4.02
C PHE A 461 4.26 -5.20 -4.68
N ASP A 462 3.67 -5.92 -5.66
CA ASP A 462 4.38 -6.87 -6.52
C ASP A 462 5.43 -6.22 -7.44
N LYS A 463 5.64 -4.91 -7.30
CA LYS A 463 6.58 -4.08 -8.07
C LYS A 463 6.16 -3.83 -9.51
N CYS A 464 4.96 -4.20 -9.87
CA CYS A 464 4.47 -4.07 -11.24
C CYS A 464 3.55 -2.86 -11.41
N VAL A 465 3.66 -2.25 -12.59
CA VAL A 465 2.65 -1.35 -13.14
C VAL A 465 2.03 -2.04 -14.34
N HIS A 466 0.71 -2.17 -14.33
CA HIS A 466 -0.03 -2.73 -15.45
C HIS A 466 -0.90 -1.66 -16.10
N ILE A 467 -0.99 -1.70 -17.42
CA ILE A 467 -1.86 -0.84 -18.23
C ILE A 467 -2.94 -1.73 -18.86
N TRP A 468 -4.18 -1.37 -18.61
CA TRP A 468 -5.35 -2.13 -19.00
C TRP A 468 -6.22 -1.36 -19.99
N ASN A 469 -6.82 -2.03 -20.93
CA ASN A 469 -7.90 -1.46 -21.77
C ASN A 469 -9.20 -1.50 -20.96
N THR A 470 -9.84 -0.34 -20.76
CA THR A 470 -11.04 -0.23 -19.91
C THR A 470 -12.30 -0.84 -20.52
N GLN A 471 -12.37 -0.96 -21.84
CA GLN A 471 -13.52 -1.56 -22.52
C GLN A 471 -13.48 -3.09 -22.52
N THR A 472 -12.29 -3.64 -22.73
CA THR A 472 -12.12 -5.10 -22.90
C THR A 472 -11.63 -5.80 -21.63
N GLY A 473 -11.08 -5.05 -20.66
CA GLY A 473 -10.40 -5.61 -19.48
C GLY A 473 -9.04 -6.25 -19.82
N ALA A 474 -8.60 -6.19 -21.08
CA ALA A 474 -7.36 -6.81 -21.52
C ALA A 474 -6.13 -6.07 -20.98
N LEU A 475 -5.10 -6.83 -20.60
CA LEU A 475 -3.78 -6.28 -20.29
C LEU A 475 -3.14 -5.78 -21.58
N VAL A 476 -2.70 -4.52 -21.58
CA VAL A 476 -2.07 -3.88 -22.74
C VAL A 476 -0.55 -3.88 -22.57
N HIS A 477 -0.09 -3.45 -21.37
CA HIS A 477 1.34 -3.41 -21.04
C HIS A 477 1.56 -3.74 -19.58
N SER A 478 2.73 -4.30 -19.29
CA SER A 478 3.20 -4.63 -17.95
C SER A 478 4.62 -4.13 -17.79
N TYR A 479 4.91 -3.51 -16.66
CA TYR A 479 6.24 -3.10 -16.27
C TYR A 479 6.55 -3.62 -14.87
N ARG A 480 7.77 -4.14 -14.66
CA ARG A 480 8.26 -4.57 -13.36
C ARG A 480 9.41 -3.70 -12.89
N GLY A 481 9.19 -2.99 -11.79
CA GLY A 481 10.19 -2.17 -11.11
C GLY A 481 11.02 -2.95 -10.08
N THR A 482 11.79 -2.20 -9.28
CA THR A 482 12.64 -2.73 -8.21
C THR A 482 11.97 -2.68 -6.83
N GLY A 483 11.07 -1.71 -6.59
CA GLY A 483 10.30 -1.55 -5.36
C GLY A 483 8.79 -1.70 -5.57
N GLY A 484 8.04 -1.97 -4.48
CA GLY A 484 6.58 -1.99 -4.49
C GLY A 484 6.02 -0.63 -4.88
N ILE A 485 4.99 -0.59 -5.72
CA ILE A 485 4.42 0.64 -6.26
C ILE A 485 3.32 1.15 -5.32
N PHE A 486 3.43 2.41 -4.89
CA PHE A 486 2.45 3.07 -4.00
C PHE A 486 1.46 3.95 -4.77
N GLU A 487 1.90 4.70 -5.77
CA GLU A 487 1.02 5.58 -6.54
C GLU A 487 1.33 5.48 -8.04
N VAL A 488 0.30 5.56 -8.87
CA VAL A 488 0.40 5.72 -10.32
C VAL A 488 -0.42 6.92 -10.79
N CYS A 489 0.06 7.67 -11.78
CA CYS A 489 -0.63 8.85 -12.28
C CYS A 489 -0.32 9.09 -13.77
N TRP A 490 -1.32 9.50 -14.54
CA TRP A 490 -1.18 9.87 -15.95
C TRP A 490 -0.87 11.37 -16.09
N ASN A 491 -0.04 11.73 -17.06
CA ASN A 491 0.11 13.12 -17.45
C ASN A 491 -1.11 13.61 -18.26
N ALA A 492 -1.22 14.94 -18.44
CA ALA A 492 -2.35 15.56 -19.12
C ALA A 492 -2.49 15.14 -20.60
N ALA A 493 -1.40 14.84 -21.27
CA ALA A 493 -1.39 14.37 -22.66
C ALA A 493 -1.82 12.89 -22.79
N GLY A 494 -1.80 12.12 -21.70
CA GLY A 494 -2.09 10.68 -21.73
C GLY A 494 -1.01 9.84 -22.41
N ASP A 495 0.19 10.37 -22.56
CA ASP A 495 1.32 9.69 -23.18
C ASP A 495 2.38 9.25 -22.17
N LYS A 496 2.21 9.58 -20.88
CA LYS A 496 3.14 9.23 -19.82
C LYS A 496 2.40 8.82 -18.54
N VAL A 497 2.91 7.79 -17.87
CA VAL A 497 2.48 7.38 -16.52
C VAL A 497 3.65 7.59 -15.55
N GLY A 498 3.40 8.23 -14.42
CA GLY A 498 4.30 8.28 -13.28
C GLY A 498 3.98 7.16 -12.31
N ALA A 499 4.97 6.62 -11.63
CA ALA A 499 4.76 5.69 -10.53
C ALA A 499 5.79 5.93 -9.43
N SER A 500 5.36 5.94 -8.17
CA SER A 500 6.22 6.05 -6.99
C SER A 500 6.39 4.70 -6.33
N ALA A 501 7.56 4.44 -5.73
CA ALA A 501 7.88 3.12 -5.22
C ALA A 501 8.55 3.13 -3.84
N SER A 502 8.46 1.98 -3.16
CA SER A 502 8.97 1.75 -1.81
C SER A 502 10.50 1.74 -1.69
N ASP A 503 11.21 1.62 -2.79
CA ASP A 503 12.67 1.60 -2.82
C ASP A 503 13.31 2.99 -3.05
N GLY A 504 12.56 4.05 -2.82
CA GLY A 504 12.99 5.42 -3.09
C GLY A 504 12.87 5.81 -4.57
N SER A 505 12.22 5.01 -5.39
CA SER A 505 12.11 5.22 -6.82
C SER A 505 10.79 5.87 -7.26
N VAL A 506 10.85 6.75 -8.27
CA VAL A 506 9.69 7.31 -8.97
C VAL A 506 9.77 6.88 -10.43
N SER A 507 8.70 6.37 -10.98
CA SER A 507 8.63 5.86 -12.36
C SER A 507 7.80 6.75 -13.28
N LYS A 508 8.28 6.97 -14.49
CA LYS A 508 7.53 7.60 -15.59
C LYS A 508 7.37 6.60 -16.74
N LEU A 509 6.16 6.39 -17.16
CA LEU A 509 5.80 5.60 -18.33
C LEU A 509 5.41 6.51 -19.48
N LYS A 510 6.09 6.46 -20.64
CA LYS A 510 5.66 7.18 -21.82
C LYS A 510 4.77 6.27 -22.68
N TYR A 511 3.52 6.65 -22.83
CA TYR A 511 2.53 5.93 -23.64
C TYR A 511 2.30 6.66 -24.97
N PHE A 512 2.73 6.07 -26.08
CA PHE A 512 2.22 6.42 -27.40
C PHE A 512 1.18 5.38 -27.81
N SER A 513 0.20 5.74 -28.59
CA SER A 513 -0.80 4.81 -29.13
C SER A 513 -0.21 3.63 -29.90
N MET A 514 1.11 3.60 -30.04
CA MET A 514 1.96 2.53 -30.58
C MET A 514 3.23 2.24 -29.76
N PHE A 515 3.52 2.96 -28.63
CA PHE A 515 4.79 2.80 -27.89
C PHE A 515 4.68 3.22 -26.44
N VAL A 516 5.38 2.54 -25.55
CA VAL A 516 5.50 2.86 -24.10
C VAL A 516 6.96 3.07 -23.71
N SER A 517 7.25 4.14 -22.95
CA SER A 517 8.56 4.38 -22.31
C SER A 517 8.39 4.56 -20.80
N ILE A 518 9.23 3.92 -19.99
CA ILE A 518 9.14 3.86 -18.52
C ILE A 518 10.38 4.44 -17.82
N VAL A 519 10.21 5.07 -16.64
CA VAL A 519 11.25 5.76 -15.87
C VAL A 519 11.30 5.29 -14.41
N ILE A 520 12.44 4.79 -13.90
CA ILE A 520 12.63 4.33 -12.49
C ILE A 520 13.82 5.00 -11.80
N VAL A 521 13.73 5.25 -10.48
CA VAL A 521 14.77 5.88 -9.66
C VAL A 521 15.32 4.95 -8.57
N HIS A 522 16.63 4.86 -8.41
CA HIS A 522 17.33 4.07 -7.39
C HIS A 522 18.26 4.96 -6.52
N PRO A 523 18.48 4.66 -5.21
CA PRO A 523 19.20 5.55 -4.29
C PRO A 523 20.70 5.73 -4.54
N GLU A 524 21.37 4.87 -5.29
CA GLU A 524 22.82 4.97 -5.49
C GLU A 524 23.22 5.06 -6.98
N ASN A 525 23.83 6.16 -7.34
CA ASN A 525 24.56 6.53 -8.56
C ASN A 525 23.86 7.45 -9.56
N THR A 526 24.55 8.55 -9.82
CA THR A 526 24.19 9.70 -10.66
C THR A 526 24.34 9.40 -12.16
N GLN A 527 23.47 8.62 -12.79
CA GLN A 527 23.33 8.63 -14.25
C GLN A 527 21.89 8.41 -14.70
N VAL A 528 21.44 9.25 -15.61
CA VAL A 528 20.11 9.23 -16.23
C VAL A 528 20.24 8.66 -17.64
N TYR A 529 19.41 7.66 -17.98
CA TYR A 529 19.34 7.13 -19.35
C TYR A 529 17.93 7.33 -19.90
N LEU A 530 17.83 8.01 -21.05
CA LEU A 530 16.61 8.17 -21.83
C LEU A 530 16.67 7.21 -23.01
N ILE A 531 15.77 6.23 -23.11
CA ILE A 531 15.72 5.32 -24.24
C ILE A 531 14.30 5.33 -24.82
N CYS A 532 14.18 5.76 -26.09
CA CYS A 532 12.95 5.71 -26.88
C CYS A 532 12.95 4.45 -27.76
N MET A 533 11.85 3.69 -27.76
CA MET A 533 11.65 2.62 -28.73
C MET A 533 10.84 3.07 -29.93
N TRP A 534 11.38 2.82 -31.11
CA TRP A 534 10.67 2.82 -32.38
C TRP A 534 10.24 1.39 -32.72
N SER A 535 8.96 1.15 -32.95
CA SER A 535 8.51 -0.08 -33.60
C SER A 535 8.46 0.15 -35.11
N SER A 536 9.35 -0.53 -35.80
CA SER A 536 9.33 -0.57 -37.26
C SER A 536 8.24 -1.55 -37.73
N ARG A 537 7.05 -1.05 -38.02
CA ARG A 537 6.23 -1.63 -39.08
C ARG A 537 6.18 -0.63 -40.22
N THR A 538 7.03 -0.89 -41.17
CA THR A 538 6.98 -0.28 -42.49
C THR A 538 5.67 -0.70 -43.14
N VAL A 539 4.74 0.23 -43.29
CA VAL A 539 3.62 0.06 -44.19
C VAL A 539 4.11 0.55 -45.55
N GLN A 540 4.39 -0.39 -46.44
CA GLN A 540 4.52 -0.08 -47.87
C GLN A 540 3.15 0.30 -48.37
N TYR A 541 2.99 1.56 -48.79
CA TYR A 541 1.95 1.94 -49.72
C TYR A 541 2.53 1.83 -51.14
N VAL A 542 1.86 1.03 -51.96
CA VAL A 542 1.95 1.07 -53.40
C VAL A 542 1.02 2.18 -53.90
#